data_a8bac1e7b5c0e4a953263135fac11c93
#
_entry.id   a8bac1e7b5c0e4a953263135fac11c93
#
_cell.length_a   1.000
_cell.length_b   1.000
_cell.length_c   1.000
_cell.angle_alpha   90.00
_cell.angle_beta   90.00
_cell.angle_gamma   90.00
#
_symmetry.space_group_name_H-M   'P 1'
#
loop_
_entity.id
_entity.type
_entity.pdbx_description
1 polymer ?
#
loop_
_entity_poly.entity_id
_entity_poly.type
_entity_poly.pdbx_seq_one_letter_code
_entity_poly.pdbx_strand_id
1 'polypeptide(L)'
;MKKLQKRCSLLLAIIMLLSCTVVFAGCSDATDDPVTKETEKTTDVSSEGETVEEDHRFDNIDYEGREFRIYTSTNQAGATLVSANFLIEGTGELGGGLVNDSVVERNTVTEELLGIKLVYTHLDAPVGQVSAPIRKIASSGMDEFDLVINDGSGIIPLIVEGNFRNVIDDECVFDFERDYWYKDYMEDLRLMDGYQYLLAGDYFIDVLRTAHVLLLNKEIYKEQYKTSADEIYEWVMNYEWTYEKMNTIISDIYVDKNGDGKKGVGDRIGLVIGTGTYGNIIGPVASGIKNFISRDEDGIPSITIHEGDLANQLGTAISTLLNNDSTVAVEVPVVEFSEGTSLMAVNALIGSLENDAFRSMKDDAAVLPFPMLLASDKKYITATHDTSEMGAILTTSTDLAFISTVIEVLNRESARTVLPKYYSESLKLQVMDDEKSAEMLDIVHDNFDNAFILAYSRSLRTDIFAVFTTVVDAKREFSSVYAKGQKANQIGMEKMIALFKENNDID
;
A
#
# COMPACT_ATOMS: atom_id res chain seq x y z
N MET A 1 32.88 33.29 -24.08
CA MET A 1 32.25 32.41 -23.10
C MET A 1 33.23 31.78 -22.08
N LYS A 2 34.38 31.22 -22.46
CA LYS A 2 35.34 30.59 -21.52
C LYS A 2 36.03 31.53 -20.53
N LYS A 3 36.08 32.85 -20.75
CA LYS A 3 36.65 33.85 -19.79
C LYS A 3 35.63 34.29 -18.72
N LEU A 4 34.33 34.13 -18.97
CA LEU A 4 33.31 34.52 -17.99
C LEU A 4 33.10 33.38 -16.97
N GLN A 5 33.21 32.13 -17.36
CA GLN A 5 33.12 30.98 -16.45
C GLN A 5 34.27 30.92 -15.44
N LYS A 6 35.51 31.29 -15.83
CA LYS A 6 36.64 31.35 -14.88
C LYS A 6 36.54 32.47 -13.84
N ARG A 7 35.82 33.54 -14.13
CA ARG A 7 35.61 34.65 -13.15
C ARG A 7 34.51 34.35 -12.14
N CYS A 8 33.46 33.59 -12.53
CA CYS A 8 32.43 33.10 -11.62
C CYS A 8 32.96 32.02 -10.64
N SER A 9 33.82 31.12 -11.10
CA SER A 9 34.43 30.10 -10.22
C SER A 9 35.36 30.71 -9.17
N LEU A 10 36.06 31.81 -9.50
CA LEU A 10 36.96 32.47 -8.54
C LEU A 10 36.20 33.29 -7.49
N LEU A 11 35.05 33.87 -7.84
CA LEU A 11 34.20 34.58 -6.88
C LEU A 11 33.49 33.62 -5.89
N LEU A 12 33.09 32.45 -6.30
CA LEU A 12 32.52 31.44 -5.39
C LEU A 12 33.55 30.90 -4.38
N ALA A 13 34.80 30.69 -4.81
CA ALA A 13 35.87 30.26 -3.91
C ALA A 13 36.27 31.29 -2.85
N ILE A 14 36.11 32.58 -3.14
CA ILE A 14 36.41 33.66 -2.19
C ILE A 14 35.28 33.84 -1.15
N ILE A 15 34.03 33.55 -1.52
CA ILE A 15 32.87 33.60 -0.60
C ILE A 15 32.90 32.43 0.39
N MET A 16 33.41 31.27 0.03
CA MET A 16 33.56 30.13 0.95
C MET A 16 34.72 30.26 1.94
N LEU A 17 35.70 31.12 1.67
CA LEU A 17 36.86 31.34 2.56
C LEU A 17 36.62 32.43 3.62
N LEU A 18 35.54 33.19 3.55
CA LEU A 18 35.19 34.28 4.47
C LEU A 18 34.22 33.90 5.59
N SER A 19 33.76 32.63 5.63
CA SER A 19 32.79 32.14 6.63
C SER A 19 33.39 31.36 7.80
N CYS A 20 34.73 31.27 7.94
CA CYS A 20 35.41 30.46 8.97
C CYS A 20 36.21 31.19 10.01
N THR A 21 35.95 32.48 10.28
CA THR A 21 36.63 33.16 11.40
C THR A 21 35.67 34.08 12.13
N VAL A 22 34.99 33.61 13.15
CA VAL A 22 34.65 34.30 14.40
C VAL A 22 34.16 33.28 15.43
N VAL A 23 35.03 32.74 16.24
CA VAL A 23 34.75 32.41 17.66
C VAL A 23 36.10 32.41 18.38
N PHE A 24 36.33 33.35 19.29
CA PHE A 24 37.00 33.18 20.57
C PHE A 24 37.42 34.57 21.10
N ALA A 25 36.79 34.98 22.17
CA ALA A 25 37.28 35.78 23.30
C ALA A 25 36.05 36.42 23.98
N GLY A 26 35.86 36.38 25.25
CA GLY A 26 36.71 36.18 26.39
C GLY A 26 35.89 36.20 27.69
N CYS A 27 36.51 35.78 28.76
CA CYS A 27 36.03 35.63 30.14
C CYS A 27 35.86 36.92 30.92
N SER A 28 35.12 36.74 32.04
CA SER A 28 35.17 37.40 33.39
C SER A 28 34.22 38.56 33.56
N ASP A 29 33.46 38.70 34.62
CA ASP A 29 33.55 38.44 36.04
C ASP A 29 32.17 38.46 36.71
N ALA A 30 32.12 37.88 37.90
CA ALA A 30 30.97 37.67 38.76
C ALA A 30 30.40 38.94 39.42
N THR A 31 29.09 38.94 39.71
CA THR A 31 28.52 39.38 40.99
C THR A 31 27.18 38.72 41.23
N ASP A 32 26.98 38.20 42.45
CA ASP A 32 25.82 37.58 43.04
C ASP A 32 24.58 38.48 43.08
N ASP A 33 23.38 37.94 42.84
CA ASP A 33 22.29 37.86 43.79
C ASP A 33 21.08 37.11 43.21
N PRO A 34 20.18 36.49 44.03
CA PRO A 34 19.40 35.31 43.68
C PRO A 34 18.00 35.66 43.17
N VAL A 35 17.60 35.12 42.03
CA VAL A 35 16.21 35.10 41.60
C VAL A 35 15.79 33.68 41.26
N THR A 36 14.81 33.21 42.02
CA THR A 36 13.92 32.10 41.87
C THR A 36 14.02 31.26 40.56
N LYS A 37 14.36 29.99 40.73
CA LYS A 37 14.19 28.93 39.76
C LYS A 37 12.70 28.68 39.53
N GLU A 38 12.16 29.09 38.41
CA GLU A 38 11.08 28.41 37.75
C GLU A 38 11.65 27.23 36.97
N THR A 39 11.27 26.05 37.41
CA THR A 39 11.62 24.79 36.77
C THR A 39 10.74 24.68 35.52
N GLU A 40 11.29 24.92 34.33
CA GLU A 40 10.73 24.42 33.09
C GLU A 40 10.73 22.88 33.19
N LYS A 41 9.56 22.33 33.37
CA LYS A 41 9.31 20.92 33.10
C LYS A 41 9.48 20.69 31.61
N THR A 42 10.63 20.18 31.21
CA THR A 42 10.74 19.35 30.03
C THR A 42 9.82 18.16 30.28
N THR A 43 8.68 18.19 29.68
CA THR A 43 7.86 16.98 29.50
C THR A 43 8.64 16.09 28.53
N ASP A 44 9.40 15.15 29.10
CA ASP A 44 9.71 13.92 28.41
C ASP A 44 8.35 13.28 28.11
N VAL A 45 7.93 13.33 26.86
CA VAL A 45 6.93 12.46 26.34
C VAL A 45 7.62 11.10 26.26
N SER A 46 7.60 10.37 27.35
CA SER A 46 7.74 8.94 27.33
C SER A 46 6.49 8.41 26.63
N SER A 47 6.55 8.16 25.33
CA SER A 47 5.78 7.09 24.74
C SER A 47 6.05 5.88 25.63
N GLU A 48 5.03 5.41 26.34
CA GLU A 48 5.04 4.05 26.84
C GLU A 48 5.11 3.16 25.60
N GLY A 49 6.33 2.90 25.14
CA GLY A 49 6.59 1.87 24.16
C GLY A 49 6.09 0.58 24.79
N GLU A 50 5.12 -0.05 24.16
CA GLU A 50 4.92 -1.48 24.35
C GLU A 50 6.32 -2.08 24.25
N THR A 51 6.70 -2.81 25.30
CA THR A 51 7.97 -3.58 25.31
C THR A 51 7.79 -4.63 24.24
N VAL A 52 8.31 -4.34 23.04
CA VAL A 52 8.44 -5.33 21.96
C VAL A 52 9.24 -6.47 22.59
N GLU A 53 8.59 -7.59 22.84
CA GLU A 53 9.24 -8.79 23.38
C GLU A 53 10.36 -9.13 22.41
N GLU A 54 11.63 -9.10 22.89
CA GLU A 54 12.76 -9.40 22.03
C GLU A 54 12.60 -10.84 21.51
N ASP A 55 12.52 -10.97 20.19
CA ASP A 55 12.37 -12.26 19.52
C ASP A 55 13.73 -12.93 19.39
N HIS A 56 13.99 -13.87 20.28
CA HIS A 56 15.24 -14.62 20.36
C HIS A 56 15.26 -15.90 19.51
N ARG A 57 14.21 -16.17 18.72
CA ARG A 57 14.11 -17.41 17.91
C ARG A 57 15.30 -17.64 16.98
N PHE A 58 15.94 -16.57 16.55
CA PHE A 58 17.00 -16.60 15.54
C PHE A 58 18.38 -16.27 16.10
N ASP A 59 18.50 -16.13 17.43
CA ASP A 59 19.79 -15.90 18.07
C ASP A 59 20.70 -17.12 17.91
N ASN A 60 21.97 -16.86 17.60
CA ASN A 60 23.01 -17.88 17.39
C ASN A 60 22.81 -18.79 16.15
N ILE A 61 22.02 -18.38 15.18
CA ILE A 61 21.97 -19.01 13.86
C ILE A 61 23.10 -18.43 13.02
N ASP A 62 23.90 -19.29 12.37
CA ASP A 62 24.94 -18.89 11.42
C ASP A 62 24.95 -19.86 10.24
N TYR A 63 24.59 -19.35 9.06
CA TYR A 63 24.57 -20.12 7.82
C TYR A 63 25.89 -20.04 7.04
N GLU A 64 27.01 -19.62 7.68
CA GLU A 64 28.37 -19.65 7.16
C GLU A 64 28.55 -18.93 5.80
N GLY A 65 27.83 -17.83 5.57
CA GLY A 65 27.89 -17.03 4.35
C GLY A 65 27.06 -17.59 3.18
N ARG A 66 26.08 -18.47 3.47
CA ARG A 66 25.17 -19.01 2.46
C ARG A 66 24.42 -17.90 1.74
N GLU A 67 24.28 -18.04 0.42
CA GLU A 67 23.47 -17.13 -0.39
C GLU A 67 21.97 -17.40 -0.20
N PHE A 68 21.19 -16.31 -0.02
CA PHE A 68 19.75 -16.31 -0.11
C PHE A 68 19.36 -15.62 -1.43
N ARG A 69 18.81 -16.39 -2.36
CA ARG A 69 18.64 -16.02 -3.77
C ARG A 69 17.21 -15.50 -4.02
N ILE A 70 17.08 -14.21 -4.33
CA ILE A 70 15.80 -13.53 -4.56
C ILE A 70 15.64 -13.24 -6.05
N TYR A 71 14.50 -13.65 -6.61
CA TYR A 71 14.10 -13.35 -7.97
C TYR A 71 12.97 -12.31 -7.98
N THR A 72 13.27 -11.09 -8.43
CA THR A 72 12.34 -9.96 -8.37
C THR A 72 12.23 -9.26 -9.72
N SER A 73 11.18 -8.47 -9.92
CA SER A 73 10.96 -7.69 -11.14
C SER A 73 11.52 -6.28 -11.00
N THR A 74 12.11 -5.75 -12.08
CA THR A 74 12.53 -4.34 -12.15
C THR A 74 11.50 -3.43 -12.80
N ASN A 75 10.45 -4.02 -13.38
CA ASN A 75 9.56 -3.28 -14.29
C ASN A 75 8.12 -3.37 -13.83
N GLN A 76 7.69 -2.41 -13.03
CA GLN A 76 6.30 -2.33 -12.62
C GLN A 76 5.43 -1.57 -13.60
N ALA A 77 4.20 -1.99 -13.68
CA ALA A 77 3.22 -1.38 -14.50
C ALA A 77 2.68 -0.12 -13.90
N GLY A 78 2.46 0.74 -14.78
CA GLY A 78 1.72 1.95 -14.60
C GLY A 78 2.64 3.14 -14.40
N ALA A 79 2.31 4.19 -15.10
CA ALA A 79 3.06 5.43 -15.14
C ALA A 79 3.14 6.16 -13.77
N THR A 80 2.49 5.64 -12.72
CA THR A 80 2.35 6.31 -11.43
C THR A 80 3.07 5.64 -10.26
N LEU A 81 3.47 4.37 -10.40
CA LEU A 81 4.22 3.65 -9.37
C LEU A 81 5.53 3.10 -9.93
N VAL A 82 6.61 3.40 -9.24
CA VAL A 82 7.93 2.80 -9.51
C VAL A 82 7.96 1.41 -8.86
N SER A 83 8.75 0.48 -9.42
CA SER A 83 8.98 -0.83 -8.79
C SER A 83 9.37 -0.69 -7.31
N ALA A 84 8.88 -1.58 -6.47
CA ALA A 84 9.24 -1.64 -5.06
C ALA A 84 10.66 -2.18 -4.82
N ASN A 85 11.42 -2.55 -5.85
CA ASN A 85 12.78 -3.08 -5.70
C ASN A 85 13.68 -2.20 -4.83
N PHE A 86 13.54 -0.88 -4.90
CA PHE A 86 14.31 0.02 -4.04
C PHE A 86 13.96 -0.13 -2.55
N LEU A 87 12.80 -0.68 -2.22
CA LEU A 87 12.38 -1.00 -0.85
C LEU A 87 12.74 -2.44 -0.44
N ILE A 88 13.07 -3.29 -1.41
CA ILE A 88 13.50 -4.68 -1.21
C ILE A 88 15.02 -4.75 -1.15
N GLU A 89 15.70 -4.30 -2.18
CA GLU A 89 17.16 -4.35 -2.33
C GLU A 89 17.86 -3.10 -1.78
N GLY A 90 17.27 -1.93 -2.00
CA GLY A 90 17.94 -0.64 -1.80
C GLY A 90 18.99 -0.39 -2.88
N THR A 91 19.83 0.63 -2.65
CA THR A 91 20.96 0.95 -3.54
C THR A 91 22.24 0.18 -3.18
N GLY A 92 22.23 -0.56 -2.08
CA GLY A 92 23.41 -1.24 -1.52
C GLY A 92 24.39 -0.29 -0.80
N GLU A 93 24.14 1.04 -0.80
CA GLU A 93 24.98 2.05 -0.18
C GLU A 93 24.15 3.03 0.67
N LEU A 94 24.74 3.49 1.78
CA LEU A 94 24.14 4.53 2.63
C LEU A 94 24.25 5.91 1.97
N GLY A 95 23.33 6.83 2.33
CA GLY A 95 23.30 8.21 1.84
C GLY A 95 22.33 8.44 0.68
N GLY A 96 21.48 7.46 0.39
CA GLY A 96 20.40 7.55 -0.60
C GLY A 96 19.08 8.11 -0.06
N GLY A 97 19.07 8.62 1.18
CA GLY A 97 17.88 9.07 1.89
C GLY A 97 17.44 8.11 3.00
N LEU A 98 16.57 8.57 3.90
CA LEU A 98 16.22 7.82 5.12
C LEU A 98 15.63 6.44 4.83
N VAL A 99 14.77 6.34 3.82
CA VAL A 99 14.14 5.06 3.44
C VAL A 99 15.18 4.12 2.85
N ASN A 100 15.99 4.58 1.89
CA ASN A 100 17.07 3.76 1.33
C ASN A 100 18.02 3.26 2.43
N ASP A 101 18.43 4.17 3.32
CA ASP A 101 19.38 3.85 4.37
C ASP A 101 18.81 2.81 5.34
N SER A 102 17.51 2.86 5.63
CA SER A 102 16.83 1.86 6.45
C SER A 102 16.70 0.50 5.74
N VAL A 103 16.53 0.49 4.41
CA VAL A 103 16.54 -0.76 3.62
C VAL A 103 17.94 -1.40 3.63
N VAL A 104 18.98 -0.60 3.43
CA VAL A 104 20.38 -1.08 3.52
C VAL A 104 20.69 -1.59 4.91
N GLU A 105 20.25 -0.88 5.96
CA GLU A 105 20.41 -1.30 7.36
C GLU A 105 19.69 -2.63 7.63
N ARG A 106 18.43 -2.78 7.25
CA ARG A 106 17.66 -4.02 7.37
C ARG A 106 18.40 -5.19 6.71
N ASN A 107 18.83 -5.01 5.46
CA ASN A 107 19.54 -6.06 4.73
C ASN A 107 20.83 -6.44 5.43
N THR A 108 21.64 -5.47 5.85
CA THR A 108 22.89 -5.68 6.57
C THR A 108 22.67 -6.40 7.90
N VAL A 109 21.70 -5.94 8.71
CA VAL A 109 21.37 -6.58 9.99
C VAL A 109 20.94 -8.04 9.77
N THR A 110 20.13 -8.30 8.75
CA THR A 110 19.70 -9.68 8.43
C THR A 110 20.88 -10.56 8.01
N GLU A 111 21.76 -10.03 7.14
CA GLU A 111 22.97 -10.75 6.70
C GLU A 111 23.91 -11.07 7.87
N GLU A 112 24.14 -10.10 8.76
CA GLU A 112 25.01 -10.27 9.93
C GLU A 112 24.39 -11.22 10.97
N LEU A 113 23.09 -11.09 11.25
CA LEU A 113 22.39 -11.91 12.24
C LEU A 113 22.39 -13.39 11.87
N LEU A 114 22.20 -13.70 10.59
CA LEU A 114 22.04 -15.06 10.10
C LEU A 114 23.30 -15.64 9.44
N GLY A 115 24.35 -14.84 9.25
CA GLY A 115 25.55 -15.26 8.53
C GLY A 115 25.25 -15.63 7.07
N ILE A 116 24.52 -14.79 6.35
CA ILE A 116 24.08 -15.03 4.95
C ILE A 116 24.53 -13.91 4.02
N LYS A 117 24.24 -14.10 2.72
CA LYS A 117 24.28 -13.04 1.70
C LYS A 117 22.99 -12.99 0.93
N LEU A 118 22.39 -11.80 0.83
CA LEU A 118 21.23 -11.55 -0.03
C LEU A 118 21.72 -11.34 -1.47
N VAL A 119 21.18 -12.14 -2.40
CA VAL A 119 21.54 -12.11 -3.83
C VAL A 119 20.30 -11.87 -4.66
N TYR A 120 20.27 -10.77 -5.37
CA TYR A 120 19.12 -10.35 -6.18
C TYR A 120 19.34 -10.63 -7.66
N THR A 121 18.35 -11.24 -8.29
CA THR A 121 18.27 -11.43 -9.74
C THR A 121 17.02 -10.74 -10.26
N HIS A 122 17.21 -9.86 -11.23
CA HIS A 122 16.15 -9.01 -11.76
C HIS A 122 15.51 -9.59 -13.01
N LEU A 123 14.21 -9.71 -12.99
CA LEU A 123 13.38 -10.06 -14.14
C LEU A 123 12.96 -8.79 -14.87
N ASP A 124 13.45 -8.59 -16.09
CA ASP A 124 13.00 -7.52 -16.98
C ASP A 124 11.75 -7.99 -17.75
N ALA A 125 10.60 -7.87 -17.13
CA ALA A 125 9.31 -8.17 -17.73
C ALA A 125 8.25 -7.16 -17.28
N PRO A 126 7.33 -6.74 -18.18
CA PRO A 126 6.22 -5.92 -17.80
C PRO A 126 5.31 -6.64 -16.77
N VAL A 127 4.63 -5.88 -15.95
CA VAL A 127 3.62 -6.38 -15.02
C VAL A 127 2.60 -7.27 -15.75
N GLY A 128 2.18 -8.33 -15.08
CA GLY A 128 1.29 -9.34 -15.65
C GLY A 128 1.94 -10.27 -16.69
N GLN A 129 3.23 -10.08 -17.01
CA GLN A 129 3.99 -10.94 -17.94
C GLN A 129 5.09 -11.76 -17.25
N VAL A 130 5.17 -11.69 -15.93
CA VAL A 130 6.17 -12.40 -15.11
C VAL A 130 5.88 -13.90 -14.99
N SER A 131 4.65 -14.36 -15.21
CA SER A 131 4.25 -15.76 -15.05
C SER A 131 5.05 -16.73 -15.92
N ALA A 132 5.31 -16.39 -17.18
CA ALA A 132 5.97 -17.31 -18.11
C ALA A 132 7.45 -17.58 -17.75
N PRO A 133 8.27 -16.56 -17.40
CA PRO A 133 9.62 -16.78 -16.88
C PRO A 133 9.62 -17.61 -15.59
N ILE A 134 8.79 -17.29 -14.62
CA ILE A 134 8.72 -17.99 -13.33
C ILE A 134 8.30 -19.45 -13.53
N ARG A 135 7.27 -19.71 -14.35
CA ARG A 135 6.84 -21.07 -14.71
C ARG A 135 7.99 -21.88 -15.34
N LYS A 136 8.80 -21.24 -16.19
CA LYS A 136 9.96 -21.90 -16.82
C LYS A 136 10.98 -22.31 -15.76
N ILE A 137 11.25 -21.48 -14.77
CA ILE A 137 12.17 -21.79 -13.67
C ILE A 137 11.61 -22.94 -12.83
N ALA A 138 10.34 -22.88 -12.39
CA ALA A 138 9.70 -23.95 -11.65
C ALA A 138 9.72 -25.29 -12.43
N SER A 139 9.47 -25.26 -13.75
CA SER A 139 9.48 -26.46 -14.61
C SER A 139 10.87 -26.99 -14.91
N SER A 140 11.95 -26.24 -14.64
CA SER A 140 13.32 -26.71 -14.86
C SER A 140 13.74 -27.81 -13.89
N GLY A 141 13.08 -27.86 -12.73
CA GLY A 141 13.43 -28.74 -11.62
C GLY A 141 14.74 -28.34 -10.90
N MET A 142 15.32 -27.19 -11.23
CA MET A 142 16.55 -26.70 -10.61
C MET A 142 16.21 -25.77 -9.45
N ASP A 143 16.91 -25.93 -8.33
CA ASP A 143 16.86 -25.06 -7.16
C ASP A 143 17.71 -23.80 -7.44
N GLU A 144 17.14 -22.84 -8.17
CA GLU A 144 17.82 -21.61 -8.59
C GLU A 144 17.55 -20.45 -7.65
N PHE A 145 16.36 -20.37 -7.06
CA PHE A 145 15.91 -19.26 -6.23
C PHE A 145 15.20 -19.74 -4.97
N ASP A 146 15.42 -19.00 -3.89
CA ASP A 146 14.81 -19.25 -2.58
C ASP A 146 13.50 -18.49 -2.41
N LEU A 147 13.43 -17.27 -2.97
CA LEU A 147 12.24 -16.40 -2.90
C LEU A 147 11.98 -15.75 -4.25
N VAL A 148 10.74 -15.77 -4.69
CA VAL A 148 10.24 -14.98 -5.82
C VAL A 148 9.42 -13.82 -5.25
N ILE A 149 9.70 -12.57 -5.67
CA ILE A 149 8.92 -11.38 -5.33
C ILE A 149 8.47 -10.75 -6.64
N ASN A 150 7.15 -10.78 -6.89
CA ASN A 150 6.60 -10.23 -8.12
C ASN A 150 5.14 -9.79 -7.95
N ASP A 151 4.63 -9.13 -8.99
CA ASP A 151 3.24 -8.64 -9.00
C ASP A 151 2.22 -9.76 -8.89
N GLY A 152 1.18 -9.53 -8.06
CA GLY A 152 0.12 -10.50 -7.79
C GLY A 152 -0.58 -10.98 -9.05
N SER A 153 -0.83 -10.09 -10.01
CA SER A 153 -1.50 -10.46 -11.27
C SER A 153 -0.71 -11.47 -12.10
N GLY A 154 0.61 -11.52 -11.91
CA GLY A 154 1.52 -12.45 -12.56
C GLY A 154 1.74 -13.74 -11.79
N ILE A 155 1.83 -13.70 -10.44
CA ILE A 155 2.17 -14.89 -9.65
C ILE A 155 0.95 -15.68 -9.17
N ILE A 156 -0.19 -15.04 -8.92
CA ILE A 156 -1.40 -15.71 -8.44
C ILE A 156 -1.87 -16.86 -9.35
N PRO A 157 -1.87 -16.74 -10.69
CA PRO A 157 -2.20 -17.88 -11.56
C PRO A 157 -1.28 -19.09 -11.37
N LEU A 158 -0.04 -18.87 -10.96
CA LEU A 158 0.94 -19.94 -10.76
C LEU A 158 0.66 -20.80 -9.51
N ILE A 159 -0.14 -20.30 -8.56
CA ILE A 159 -0.67 -21.10 -7.44
C ILE A 159 -1.54 -22.22 -7.97
N VAL A 160 -2.51 -21.86 -8.83
CA VAL A 160 -3.45 -22.83 -9.43
C VAL A 160 -2.72 -23.86 -10.29
N GLU A 161 -1.57 -23.47 -10.85
CA GLU A 161 -0.70 -24.33 -11.68
C GLU A 161 0.27 -25.19 -10.86
N GLY A 162 0.30 -25.09 -9.50
CA GLY A 162 1.14 -25.91 -8.65
C GLY A 162 2.64 -25.55 -8.71
N ASN A 163 2.97 -24.27 -8.91
CA ASN A 163 4.38 -23.85 -9.04
C ASN A 163 5.04 -23.41 -7.72
N PHE A 164 4.25 -23.29 -6.65
CA PHE A 164 4.73 -22.79 -5.36
C PHE A 164 4.60 -23.81 -4.24
N ARG A 165 5.44 -23.67 -3.21
CA ARG A 165 5.37 -24.41 -1.96
C ARG A 165 4.23 -23.91 -1.09
N ASN A 166 3.57 -24.82 -0.40
CA ASN A 166 2.73 -24.47 0.73
C ASN A 166 3.62 -23.99 1.87
N VAL A 167 3.41 -22.76 2.35
CA VAL A 167 4.22 -22.19 3.44
C VAL A 167 3.63 -22.45 4.84
N ILE A 168 2.46 -23.10 4.92
CA ILE A 168 1.95 -23.76 6.13
C ILE A 168 2.45 -25.21 6.11
N ASP A 169 3.75 -25.37 6.19
CA ASP A 169 4.44 -26.66 6.18
C ASP A 169 5.23 -26.79 7.48
N ASP A 170 5.29 -27.99 8.06
CA ASP A 170 5.98 -28.22 9.33
C ASP A 170 7.51 -27.92 9.28
N GLU A 171 8.08 -27.85 8.07
CA GLU A 171 9.47 -27.43 7.86
C GLU A 171 9.66 -25.90 7.89
N CYS A 172 8.59 -25.11 7.77
CA CYS A 172 8.65 -23.65 7.83
C CYS A 172 8.57 -23.14 9.27
N VAL A 173 9.29 -22.05 9.55
CA VAL A 173 9.35 -21.41 10.87
C VAL A 173 8.52 -20.14 10.97
N PHE A 174 7.66 -19.86 10.00
CA PHE A 174 6.82 -18.67 10.00
C PHE A 174 5.90 -18.60 11.22
N ASP A 175 5.78 -17.41 11.79
CA ASP A 175 4.82 -17.07 12.85
C ASP A 175 3.86 -16.00 12.30
N PHE A 176 2.85 -16.45 11.57
CA PHE A 176 1.87 -15.55 10.95
C PHE A 176 0.93 -14.84 11.94
N GLU A 177 1.09 -15.07 13.25
CA GLU A 177 0.41 -14.30 14.30
C GLU A 177 1.16 -13.02 14.69
N ARG A 178 2.34 -12.76 14.12
CA ARG A 178 3.10 -11.53 14.35
C ARG A 178 2.53 -10.38 13.52
N ASP A 179 2.52 -9.18 14.10
CA ASP A 179 1.91 -7.97 13.53
C ASP A 179 2.55 -7.52 12.20
N TYR A 180 3.77 -7.95 11.91
CA TYR A 180 4.43 -7.67 10.63
C TYR A 180 3.99 -8.56 9.47
N TRP A 181 3.07 -9.51 9.69
CA TRP A 181 2.40 -10.28 8.64
C TRP A 181 0.99 -9.76 8.39
N TYR A 182 0.63 -9.55 7.14
CA TYR A 182 -0.74 -9.16 6.76
C TYR A 182 -1.64 -10.41 6.71
N LYS A 183 -1.92 -10.96 7.89
CA LYS A 183 -2.58 -12.26 8.07
C LYS A 183 -3.93 -12.34 7.34
N ASP A 184 -4.85 -11.41 7.62
CA ASP A 184 -6.19 -11.40 7.00
C ASP A 184 -6.08 -11.34 5.45
N TYR A 185 -5.15 -10.54 4.95
CA TYR A 185 -4.89 -10.42 3.51
C TYR A 185 -4.38 -11.74 2.90
N MET A 186 -3.44 -12.41 3.57
CA MET A 186 -2.90 -13.71 3.10
C MET A 186 -3.96 -14.82 3.19
N GLU A 187 -4.75 -14.84 4.26
CA GLU A 187 -5.83 -15.82 4.43
C GLU A 187 -6.93 -15.65 3.39
N ASP A 188 -7.26 -14.41 3.03
CA ASP A 188 -8.24 -14.17 1.96
C ASP A 188 -7.74 -14.67 0.59
N LEU A 189 -6.44 -14.71 0.35
CA LEU A 189 -5.86 -15.26 -0.89
C LEU A 189 -5.86 -16.79 -0.97
N ARG A 190 -6.21 -17.52 0.10
CA ARG A 190 -6.22 -18.97 0.10
C ARG A 190 -7.34 -19.52 -0.80
N LEU A 191 -7.05 -20.63 -1.45
CA LEU A 191 -8.04 -21.42 -2.21
C LEU A 191 -8.62 -22.59 -1.40
N MET A 192 -7.99 -22.90 -0.25
CA MET A 192 -8.42 -23.93 0.69
C MET A 192 -7.69 -23.73 2.02
N ASP A 193 -8.32 -24.08 3.14
CA ASP A 193 -7.68 -24.04 4.46
C ASP A 193 -6.50 -25.02 4.53
N GLY A 194 -5.49 -24.65 5.32
CA GLY A 194 -4.25 -25.44 5.41
C GLY A 194 -3.27 -25.25 4.23
N TYR A 195 -3.61 -24.38 3.28
CA TYR A 195 -2.74 -24.11 2.13
C TYR A 195 -2.52 -22.59 1.96
N GLN A 196 -1.30 -22.15 2.19
CA GLN A 196 -0.85 -20.77 1.98
C GLN A 196 0.35 -20.77 1.04
N TYR A 197 0.31 -19.98 -0.02
CA TYR A 197 1.36 -19.94 -1.04
C TYR A 197 2.01 -18.57 -1.17
N LEU A 198 1.25 -17.52 -0.90
CA LEU A 198 1.73 -16.14 -1.01
C LEU A 198 2.09 -15.59 0.36
N LEU A 199 3.13 -14.77 0.38
CA LEU A 199 3.65 -14.08 1.54
C LEU A 199 3.44 -12.59 1.36
N ALA A 200 2.81 -11.94 2.33
CA ALA A 200 2.58 -10.51 2.41
C ALA A 200 2.82 -10.03 3.85
N GLY A 201 3.56 -8.96 3.99
CA GLY A 201 3.97 -8.40 5.28
C GLY A 201 4.90 -7.21 5.07
N ASP A 202 5.50 -6.70 6.12
CA ASP A 202 6.28 -5.47 6.09
C ASP A 202 7.54 -5.53 5.22
N TYR A 203 8.08 -6.72 4.96
CA TYR A 203 9.13 -6.88 3.94
C TYR A 203 8.59 -6.66 2.52
N PHE A 204 7.35 -7.09 2.26
CA PHE A 204 6.65 -6.91 1.00
C PHE A 204 5.86 -5.60 1.01
N ILE A 205 6.52 -4.50 1.31
CA ILE A 205 5.94 -3.17 1.57
C ILE A 205 5.11 -2.63 0.39
N ASP A 206 5.23 -3.21 -0.79
CA ASP A 206 4.43 -2.84 -1.95
C ASP A 206 2.93 -3.12 -1.75
N VAL A 207 2.57 -4.05 -0.88
CA VAL A 207 1.17 -4.26 -0.45
C VAL A 207 0.63 -2.97 0.17
N LEU A 208 1.39 -2.34 1.09
CA LEU A 208 1.04 -1.04 1.66
C LEU A 208 1.06 0.07 0.60
N ARG A 209 2.10 0.14 -0.24
CA ARG A 209 2.23 1.19 -1.28
C ARG A 209 1.08 1.18 -2.26
N THR A 210 0.51 0.01 -2.53
CA THR A 210 -0.60 -0.17 -3.47
C THR A 210 -1.98 -0.16 -2.79
N ALA A 211 -2.03 0.14 -1.50
CA ALA A 211 -3.28 0.35 -0.78
C ALA A 211 -4.07 1.52 -1.37
N HIS A 212 -5.34 1.27 -1.67
CA HIS A 212 -6.28 2.29 -2.12
C HIS A 212 -6.71 3.18 -0.96
N VAL A 213 -6.57 4.48 -1.14
CA VAL A 213 -6.90 5.50 -0.14
C VAL A 213 -7.69 6.65 -0.76
N LEU A 214 -8.29 7.47 0.10
CA LEU A 214 -8.85 8.77 -0.27
C LEU A 214 -7.90 9.87 0.20
N LEU A 215 -7.77 10.90 -0.64
CA LEU A 215 -7.08 12.12 -0.24
C LEU A 215 -8.12 13.20 0.09
N LEU A 216 -7.85 13.97 1.15
CA LEU A 216 -8.65 15.09 1.61
C LEU A 216 -7.80 16.35 1.71
N ASN A 217 -8.23 17.44 1.09
CA ASN A 217 -7.66 18.78 1.25
C ASN A 217 -8.28 19.44 2.49
N LYS A 218 -7.48 19.59 3.56
CA LYS A 218 -7.94 20.13 4.85
C LYS A 218 -8.29 21.60 4.78
N GLU A 219 -7.60 22.39 3.94
CA GLU A 219 -7.86 23.81 3.79
C GLU A 219 -9.19 24.06 3.05
N ILE A 220 -9.48 23.32 1.97
CA ILE A 220 -10.77 23.42 1.28
C ILE A 220 -11.92 23.02 2.21
N TYR A 221 -11.74 21.93 2.99
CA TYR A 221 -12.73 21.51 3.97
C TYR A 221 -13.02 22.60 4.99
N LYS A 222 -11.99 23.16 5.60
CA LYS A 222 -12.09 24.25 6.59
C LYS A 222 -12.70 25.50 6.00
N GLU A 223 -12.33 25.85 4.77
CA GLU A 223 -12.92 27.01 4.09
C GLU A 223 -14.42 26.83 3.85
N GLN A 224 -14.85 25.65 3.43
CA GLN A 224 -16.24 25.35 3.11
C GLN A 224 -17.12 25.22 4.35
N TYR A 225 -16.69 24.40 5.31
CA TYR A 225 -17.51 24.00 6.45
C TYR A 225 -17.27 24.83 7.71
N LYS A 226 -16.26 25.72 7.71
CA LYS A 226 -15.89 26.58 8.85
C LYS A 226 -15.52 25.80 10.12
N THR A 227 -15.10 24.55 9.95
CA THR A 227 -14.63 23.63 11.00
C THR A 227 -13.34 22.94 10.56
N SER A 228 -12.64 22.30 11.49
CA SER A 228 -11.45 21.50 11.18
C SER A 228 -11.82 20.18 10.49
N ALA A 229 -10.90 19.65 9.66
CA ALA A 229 -11.00 18.30 9.12
C ALA A 229 -10.97 17.19 10.20
N ASP A 230 -10.62 17.52 11.44
CA ASP A 230 -10.68 16.61 12.59
C ASP A 230 -12.06 15.99 12.78
N GLU A 231 -13.11 16.67 12.36
CA GLU A 231 -14.47 16.12 12.36
C GLU A 231 -14.57 14.84 11.52
N ILE A 232 -13.86 14.75 10.40
CA ILE A 232 -13.84 13.55 9.56
C ILE A 232 -13.08 12.43 10.28
N TYR A 233 -11.98 12.75 10.95
CA TYR A 233 -11.25 11.76 11.75
C TYR A 233 -12.12 11.19 12.86
N GLU A 234 -12.88 12.03 13.55
CA GLU A 234 -13.86 11.56 14.55
C GLU A 234 -14.92 10.63 13.92
N TRP A 235 -15.39 10.92 12.71
CA TRP A 235 -16.31 10.00 12.02
C TRP A 235 -15.64 8.66 11.71
N VAL A 236 -14.38 8.68 11.30
CA VAL A 236 -13.61 7.43 11.03
C VAL A 236 -13.46 6.65 12.34
N MET A 237 -12.98 7.28 13.42
CA MET A 237 -12.75 6.64 14.71
C MET A 237 -14.03 6.06 15.32
N ASN A 238 -15.17 6.71 15.10
CA ASN A 238 -16.48 6.28 15.61
C ASN A 238 -17.24 5.33 14.66
N TYR A 239 -16.63 4.90 13.55
CA TYR A 239 -17.28 4.09 12.50
C TYR A 239 -18.55 4.75 11.94
N GLU A 240 -18.48 6.06 11.73
CA GLU A 240 -19.51 6.86 11.10
C GLU A 240 -19.16 7.33 9.70
N TRP A 241 -17.93 7.09 9.23
CA TRP A 241 -17.48 7.45 7.90
C TRP A 241 -18.06 6.50 6.86
N THR A 242 -19.07 6.97 6.12
CA THR A 242 -19.84 6.21 5.14
C THR A 242 -19.87 6.91 3.78
N TYR A 243 -20.22 6.17 2.71
CA TYR A 243 -20.44 6.76 1.37
C TYR A 243 -21.49 7.87 1.37
N GLU A 244 -22.52 7.78 2.21
CA GLU A 244 -23.52 8.83 2.36
C GLU A 244 -22.88 10.12 2.90
N LYS A 245 -22.07 10.03 3.96
CA LYS A 245 -21.35 11.19 4.50
C LYS A 245 -20.35 11.75 3.50
N MET A 246 -19.57 10.91 2.82
CA MET A 246 -18.65 11.35 1.77
C MET A 246 -19.39 12.10 0.66
N ASN A 247 -20.50 11.54 0.16
CA ASN A 247 -21.29 12.21 -0.87
C ASN A 247 -21.85 13.56 -0.39
N THR A 248 -22.24 13.66 0.89
CA THR A 248 -22.71 14.91 1.48
C THR A 248 -21.63 15.99 1.47
N ILE A 249 -20.41 15.66 1.88
CA ILE A 249 -19.32 16.65 1.97
C ILE A 249 -18.73 17.04 0.61
N ILE A 250 -18.84 16.23 -0.43
CA ILE A 250 -18.37 16.62 -1.76
C ILE A 250 -19.42 17.41 -2.54
N SER A 251 -20.71 17.31 -2.17
CA SER A 251 -21.78 18.02 -2.83
C SER A 251 -21.67 19.52 -2.57
N ASP A 252 -22.13 20.33 -3.53
CA ASP A 252 -22.16 21.80 -3.43
C ASP A 252 -20.77 22.48 -3.27
N ILE A 253 -19.70 21.77 -3.55
CA ILE A 253 -18.32 22.31 -3.52
C ILE A 253 -17.96 23.01 -4.84
N TYR A 254 -18.58 22.60 -5.94
CA TYR A 254 -18.22 23.11 -7.26
C TYR A 254 -18.37 24.63 -7.36
N VAL A 255 -17.30 25.29 -7.83
CA VAL A 255 -17.28 26.70 -8.17
C VAL A 255 -16.48 26.89 -9.45
N ASP A 256 -17.07 27.48 -10.47
CA ASP A 256 -16.37 27.95 -11.68
C ASP A 256 -15.41 29.10 -11.29
N LYS A 257 -14.14 28.75 -11.06
CA LYS A 257 -13.10 29.70 -10.63
C LYS A 257 -12.39 30.36 -11.80
N ASN A 258 -12.29 29.67 -12.92
CA ASN A 258 -11.63 30.18 -14.12
C ASN A 258 -12.56 31.02 -14.99
N GLY A 259 -13.88 30.96 -14.75
CA GLY A 259 -14.90 31.79 -15.41
C GLY A 259 -15.19 31.37 -16.85
N ASP A 260 -14.83 30.15 -17.24
CA ASP A 260 -15.04 29.67 -18.61
C ASP A 260 -16.43 29.04 -18.84
N GLY A 261 -17.20 28.89 -17.78
CA GLY A 261 -18.55 28.31 -17.79
C GLY A 261 -18.58 26.81 -18.04
N LYS A 262 -17.44 26.11 -17.90
CA LYS A 262 -17.32 24.67 -18.07
C LYS A 262 -16.74 24.05 -16.82
N LYS A 263 -17.35 22.97 -16.36
CA LYS A 263 -16.82 22.18 -15.23
C LYS A 263 -15.55 21.46 -15.66
N GLY A 264 -14.42 21.71 -14.97
CA GLY A 264 -13.15 21.12 -15.36
C GLY A 264 -11.97 21.52 -14.47
N VAL A 265 -10.78 21.29 -15.00
CA VAL A 265 -9.51 21.69 -14.38
C VAL A 265 -9.47 23.20 -14.18
N GLY A 266 -8.97 23.65 -13.03
CA GLY A 266 -8.90 25.05 -12.65
C GLY A 266 -10.12 25.58 -11.89
N ASP A 267 -11.17 24.76 -11.73
CA ASP A 267 -12.33 25.05 -10.90
C ASP A 267 -12.13 24.51 -9.47
N ARG A 268 -13.01 24.92 -8.54
CA ARG A 268 -13.13 24.22 -7.26
C ARG A 268 -13.99 22.99 -7.44
N ILE A 269 -13.47 21.84 -7.08
CA ILE A 269 -14.03 20.52 -7.32
C ILE A 269 -14.30 19.81 -5.99
N GLY A 270 -15.44 19.12 -5.84
CA GLY A 270 -15.73 18.31 -4.66
C GLY A 270 -14.95 17.00 -4.67
N LEU A 271 -14.94 16.31 -5.80
CA LEU A 271 -14.22 15.05 -5.99
C LEU A 271 -13.53 15.01 -7.35
N VAL A 272 -12.23 14.78 -7.34
CA VAL A 272 -11.49 14.49 -8.56
C VAL A 272 -11.31 12.97 -8.72
N ILE A 273 -11.58 12.49 -9.95
CA ILE A 273 -11.50 11.07 -10.32
C ILE A 273 -10.65 10.91 -11.59
N GLY A 274 -10.20 9.69 -11.87
CA GLY A 274 -9.51 9.37 -13.12
C GLY A 274 -10.44 9.32 -14.34
N THR A 275 -9.87 9.43 -15.53
CA THR A 275 -10.59 9.15 -16.75
C THR A 275 -10.85 7.65 -16.88
N GLY A 276 -12.10 7.28 -17.13
CA GLY A 276 -12.50 5.87 -17.19
C GLY A 276 -12.98 5.30 -15.86
N THR A 277 -14.17 4.75 -15.88
CA THR A 277 -14.89 4.33 -14.67
C THR A 277 -14.18 3.16 -13.95
N TYR A 278 -13.56 2.25 -14.68
CA TYR A 278 -12.96 1.03 -14.10
C TYR A 278 -11.92 1.34 -13.02
N GLY A 279 -10.95 2.19 -13.27
CA GLY A 279 -9.92 2.56 -12.28
C GLY A 279 -10.49 3.27 -11.06
N ASN A 280 -11.59 4.01 -11.22
CA ASN A 280 -12.22 4.75 -10.13
C ASN A 280 -13.07 3.88 -9.19
N ILE A 281 -13.46 2.67 -9.63
CA ILE A 281 -14.35 1.82 -8.83
C ILE A 281 -13.60 0.70 -8.08
N ILE A 282 -12.35 0.43 -8.39
CA ILE A 282 -11.60 -0.67 -7.74
C ILE A 282 -11.55 -0.46 -6.23
N GLY A 283 -10.97 0.64 -5.76
CA GLY A 283 -10.91 0.97 -4.35
C GLY A 283 -12.30 1.02 -3.68
N PRO A 284 -13.25 1.81 -4.19
CA PRO A 284 -14.60 1.88 -3.63
C PRO A 284 -15.33 0.53 -3.58
N VAL A 285 -15.23 -0.31 -4.61
CA VAL A 285 -15.90 -1.61 -4.63
C VAL A 285 -15.25 -2.56 -3.65
N ALA A 286 -13.94 -2.72 -3.71
CA ALA A 286 -13.22 -3.69 -2.87
C ALA A 286 -13.24 -3.30 -1.38
N SER A 287 -13.30 -2.00 -1.07
CA SER A 287 -13.39 -1.51 0.32
C SER A 287 -14.84 -1.34 0.82
N GLY A 288 -15.82 -1.41 -0.05
CA GLY A 288 -17.22 -1.10 0.29
C GLY A 288 -18.06 -2.28 0.78
N ILE A 289 -17.67 -3.50 0.49
CA ILE A 289 -18.38 -4.71 0.93
C ILE A 289 -17.39 -5.66 1.59
N LYS A 290 -17.70 -6.05 2.82
CA LYS A 290 -17.04 -7.18 3.48
C LYS A 290 -17.55 -8.48 2.87
N ASN A 291 -16.63 -9.33 2.43
CA ASN A 291 -16.92 -10.67 1.93
C ASN A 291 -17.69 -10.71 0.59
N PHE A 292 -16.95 -10.57 -0.51
CA PHE A 292 -17.43 -10.94 -1.86
C PHE A 292 -17.60 -12.45 -2.03
N ILE A 293 -16.95 -13.21 -1.18
CA ILE A 293 -16.95 -14.68 -1.16
C ILE A 293 -17.41 -15.17 0.22
N SER A 294 -17.90 -16.39 0.26
CA SER A 294 -17.99 -17.19 1.48
C SER A 294 -17.09 -18.41 1.34
N ARG A 295 -16.73 -19.01 2.46
CA ARG A 295 -15.91 -20.23 2.51
C ARG A 295 -16.70 -21.34 3.17
N ASP A 296 -16.58 -22.56 2.66
CA ASP A 296 -17.16 -23.76 3.27
C ASP A 296 -16.28 -24.26 4.45
N GLU A 297 -16.59 -25.46 4.96
CA GLU A 297 -15.89 -26.09 6.10
C GLU A 297 -14.42 -26.42 5.79
N ASP A 298 -14.04 -26.53 4.52
CA ASP A 298 -12.69 -26.79 4.04
C ASP A 298 -11.97 -25.49 3.60
N GLY A 299 -12.61 -24.31 3.83
CA GLY A 299 -12.11 -23.02 3.42
C GLY A 299 -12.21 -22.73 1.92
N ILE A 300 -12.90 -23.57 1.15
CA ILE A 300 -13.05 -23.41 -0.30
C ILE A 300 -13.98 -22.22 -0.60
N PRO A 301 -13.51 -21.24 -1.42
CA PRO A 301 -14.27 -20.03 -1.69
C PRO A 301 -15.41 -20.25 -2.69
N SER A 302 -16.53 -19.58 -2.46
CA SER A 302 -17.65 -19.42 -3.39
C SER A 302 -18.08 -17.96 -3.47
N ILE A 303 -18.52 -17.51 -4.65
CA ILE A 303 -18.89 -16.12 -4.88
C ILE A 303 -20.29 -15.85 -4.33
N THR A 304 -20.39 -14.95 -3.35
CA THR A 304 -21.65 -14.59 -2.68
C THR A 304 -22.08 -13.14 -2.87
N ILE A 305 -21.32 -12.35 -3.61
CA ILE A 305 -21.62 -10.92 -3.88
C ILE A 305 -23.03 -10.65 -4.40
N HIS A 306 -23.67 -11.66 -5.00
CA HIS A 306 -25.02 -11.57 -5.55
C HIS A 306 -26.12 -11.89 -4.53
N GLU A 307 -25.75 -12.29 -3.32
CA GLU A 307 -26.68 -12.61 -2.26
C GLU A 307 -27.11 -11.33 -1.52
N GLY A 308 -28.41 -11.20 -1.32
CA GLY A 308 -28.98 -10.00 -0.70
C GLY A 308 -28.94 -8.75 -1.60
N ASP A 309 -28.86 -7.58 -0.99
CA ASP A 309 -28.97 -6.28 -1.68
C ASP A 309 -27.71 -5.39 -1.56
N LEU A 310 -26.67 -5.85 -0.88
CA LEU A 310 -25.49 -5.01 -0.60
C LEU A 310 -24.78 -4.55 -1.86
N ALA A 311 -24.66 -5.41 -2.86
CA ALA A 311 -24.03 -5.04 -4.14
C ALA A 311 -24.83 -3.98 -4.94
N ASN A 312 -26.17 -4.03 -4.87
CA ASN A 312 -27.02 -2.97 -5.45
C ASN A 312 -26.86 -1.65 -4.68
N GLN A 313 -26.84 -1.69 -3.35
CA GLN A 313 -26.63 -0.52 -2.50
C GLN A 313 -25.26 0.12 -2.76
N LEU A 314 -24.20 -0.67 -2.81
CA LEU A 314 -22.85 -0.20 -3.12
C LEU A 314 -22.78 0.39 -4.53
N GLY A 315 -23.31 -0.29 -5.54
CA GLY A 315 -23.37 0.22 -6.91
C GLY A 315 -24.09 1.55 -6.99
N THR A 316 -25.18 1.73 -6.25
CA THR A 316 -25.92 2.99 -6.15
C THR A 316 -25.07 4.07 -5.45
N ALA A 317 -24.43 3.77 -4.34
CA ALA A 317 -23.59 4.70 -3.60
C ALA A 317 -22.41 5.21 -4.46
N ILE A 318 -21.69 4.30 -5.12
CA ILE A 318 -20.59 4.64 -6.03
C ILE A 318 -21.10 5.43 -7.23
N SER A 319 -22.21 5.02 -7.85
CA SER A 319 -22.80 5.76 -8.99
C SER A 319 -23.20 7.17 -8.59
N THR A 320 -23.74 7.37 -7.40
CA THR A 320 -24.08 8.69 -6.86
C THR A 320 -22.83 9.55 -6.70
N LEU A 321 -21.77 8.99 -6.13
CA LEU A 321 -20.50 9.67 -5.89
C LEU A 321 -19.82 10.09 -7.22
N LEU A 322 -19.66 9.16 -8.15
CA LEU A 322 -18.95 9.41 -9.41
C LEU A 322 -19.75 10.27 -10.39
N ASN A 323 -21.07 10.31 -10.28
CA ASN A 323 -21.95 11.16 -11.09
C ASN A 323 -22.43 12.43 -10.35
N ASN A 324 -21.83 12.77 -9.21
CA ASN A 324 -22.14 14.00 -8.48
C ASN A 324 -21.78 15.24 -9.31
N ASP A 325 -22.58 16.31 -9.18
CA ASP A 325 -22.33 17.56 -9.91
C ASP A 325 -21.00 18.24 -9.54
N SER A 326 -20.46 17.94 -8.38
CA SER A 326 -19.14 18.40 -7.92
C SER A 326 -18.00 17.43 -8.25
N THR A 327 -18.25 16.35 -9.01
CA THR A 327 -17.23 15.38 -9.42
C THR A 327 -16.70 15.70 -10.81
N VAL A 328 -15.37 15.66 -10.99
CA VAL A 328 -14.67 15.92 -12.26
C VAL A 328 -13.67 14.82 -12.55
N ALA A 329 -13.69 14.30 -13.78
CA ALA A 329 -12.72 13.33 -14.26
C ALA A 329 -11.50 14.02 -14.89
N VAL A 330 -10.30 13.59 -14.51
CA VAL A 330 -9.01 14.10 -14.99
C VAL A 330 -8.07 12.95 -15.33
N GLU A 331 -6.96 13.23 -16.02
CA GLU A 331 -6.03 12.20 -16.43
C GLU A 331 -5.26 11.59 -15.23
N VAL A 332 -4.77 12.45 -14.31
CA VAL A 332 -4.02 12.02 -13.13
C VAL A 332 -4.61 12.71 -11.88
N PRO A 333 -5.51 12.06 -11.13
CA PRO A 333 -6.21 12.65 -9.99
C PRO A 333 -5.31 13.24 -8.90
N VAL A 334 -4.22 12.54 -8.56
CA VAL A 334 -3.27 13.00 -7.53
C VAL A 334 -2.59 14.30 -7.93
N VAL A 335 -2.23 14.47 -9.20
CA VAL A 335 -1.62 15.72 -9.71
C VAL A 335 -2.62 16.86 -9.64
N GLU A 336 -3.86 16.65 -10.11
CA GLU A 336 -4.91 17.69 -10.04
C GLU A 336 -5.27 18.04 -8.59
N PHE A 337 -5.34 17.04 -7.70
CA PHE A 337 -5.53 17.28 -6.26
C PHE A 337 -4.43 18.16 -5.68
N SER A 338 -3.18 17.92 -6.09
CA SER A 338 -2.01 18.65 -5.59
C SER A 338 -1.99 20.14 -5.99
N GLU A 339 -2.77 20.53 -6.99
CA GLU A 339 -2.95 21.94 -7.37
C GLU A 339 -3.84 22.71 -6.36
N GLY A 340 -4.40 22.03 -5.34
CA GLY A 340 -5.25 22.66 -4.31
C GLY A 340 -6.63 23.09 -4.81
N THR A 341 -7.15 22.44 -5.84
CA THR A 341 -8.44 22.77 -6.47
C THR A 341 -9.57 21.86 -6.06
N SER A 342 -9.28 20.64 -5.58
CA SER A 342 -10.28 19.64 -5.22
C SER A 342 -10.30 19.33 -3.74
N LEU A 343 -11.51 19.11 -3.18
CA LEU A 343 -11.68 18.72 -1.79
C LEU A 343 -11.18 17.31 -1.54
N MET A 344 -11.53 16.37 -2.43
CA MET A 344 -11.13 14.96 -2.31
C MET A 344 -10.64 14.39 -3.63
N ALA A 345 -9.81 13.36 -3.54
CA ALA A 345 -9.41 12.53 -4.68
C ALA A 345 -9.66 11.05 -4.41
N VAL A 346 -10.21 10.37 -5.41
CA VAL A 346 -10.33 8.92 -5.53
C VAL A 346 -9.26 8.42 -6.52
N ASN A 347 -9.04 7.12 -6.57
CA ASN A 347 -8.00 6.50 -7.40
C ASN A 347 -6.59 6.94 -7.02
N ALA A 348 -6.37 7.11 -5.71
CA ALA A 348 -5.08 7.32 -5.09
C ALA A 348 -4.62 6.04 -4.40
N LEU A 349 -3.33 5.79 -4.43
CA LEU A 349 -2.65 4.73 -3.69
C LEU A 349 -1.67 5.39 -2.71
N ILE A 350 -1.30 4.70 -1.65
CA ILE A 350 -0.28 5.21 -0.70
C ILE A 350 1.00 5.62 -1.46
N GLY A 351 1.49 4.78 -2.40
CA GLY A 351 2.65 5.11 -3.21
C GLY A 351 2.48 6.33 -4.13
N SER A 352 1.25 6.80 -4.37
CA SER A 352 1.01 8.05 -5.11
C SER A 352 1.49 9.29 -4.34
N LEU A 353 1.64 9.19 -3.02
CA LEU A 353 2.15 10.27 -2.16
C LEU A 353 3.67 10.52 -2.36
N GLU A 354 4.37 9.58 -3.00
CA GLU A 354 5.77 9.73 -3.40
C GLU A 354 5.93 10.69 -4.59
N ASN A 355 4.82 11.09 -5.24
CA ASN A 355 4.85 11.97 -6.40
C ASN A 355 5.30 13.39 -6.02
N ASP A 356 6.19 13.99 -6.82
CA ASP A 356 6.73 15.33 -6.59
C ASP A 356 5.64 16.42 -6.57
N ALA A 357 4.56 16.26 -7.34
CA ALA A 357 3.43 17.20 -7.32
C ALA A 357 2.76 17.19 -5.95
N PHE A 358 2.50 16.01 -5.38
CA PHE A 358 1.91 15.89 -4.05
C PHE A 358 2.86 16.44 -2.97
N ARG A 359 4.15 16.11 -3.05
CA ARG A 359 5.18 16.60 -2.11
C ARG A 359 5.37 18.12 -2.15
N SER A 360 5.03 18.77 -3.26
CA SER A 360 5.10 20.22 -3.43
C SER A 360 3.79 20.96 -3.20
N MET A 361 2.71 20.24 -2.86
CA MET A 361 1.40 20.80 -2.54
C MET A 361 1.53 21.79 -1.37
N LYS A 362 0.79 22.90 -1.44
CA LYS A 362 0.84 23.96 -0.41
C LYS A 362 -0.19 23.79 0.69
N ASP A 363 -1.31 23.15 0.34
CA ASP A 363 -2.41 22.91 1.26
C ASP A 363 -2.13 21.65 2.07
N ASP A 364 -2.54 21.64 3.33
CA ASP A 364 -2.46 20.44 4.15
C ASP A 364 -3.46 19.40 3.64
N ALA A 365 -2.98 18.17 3.48
CA ALA A 365 -3.77 17.04 3.04
C ALA A 365 -3.91 15.99 4.16
N ALA A 366 -4.92 15.13 4.03
CA ALA A 366 -5.07 13.93 4.85
C ALA A 366 -5.25 12.71 3.96
N VAL A 367 -4.78 11.56 4.44
CA VAL A 367 -5.12 10.25 3.92
C VAL A 367 -6.24 9.68 4.76
N LEU A 368 -7.26 9.14 4.12
CA LEU A 368 -8.42 8.53 4.78
C LEU A 368 -8.64 7.12 4.24
N PRO A 369 -9.14 6.20 5.07
CA PRO A 369 -9.65 4.93 4.57
C PRO A 369 -10.88 5.17 3.69
N PHE A 370 -11.17 4.24 2.79
CA PHE A 370 -12.44 4.27 2.07
C PHE A 370 -13.62 4.16 3.06
N PRO A 371 -14.75 4.86 2.76
CA PRO A 371 -15.90 4.82 3.65
C PRO A 371 -16.56 3.43 3.67
N MET A 372 -17.17 3.08 4.77
CA MET A 372 -18.04 1.90 4.88
C MET A 372 -19.32 2.10 4.08
N LEU A 373 -19.89 1.02 3.56
CA LEU A 373 -21.23 1.06 2.98
C LEU A 373 -22.27 1.29 4.07
N LEU A 374 -22.18 0.58 5.17
CA LEU A 374 -23.09 0.66 6.31
C LEU A 374 -22.30 0.98 7.60
N ALA A 375 -22.76 1.94 8.39
CA ALA A 375 -22.18 2.26 9.70
C ALA A 375 -22.27 1.10 10.71
N SER A 376 -23.12 0.11 10.44
CA SER A 376 -23.23 -1.12 11.25
C SER A 376 -22.04 -2.08 11.08
N ASP A 377 -21.25 -1.92 10.04
CA ASP A 377 -20.18 -2.88 9.68
C ASP A 377 -19.02 -2.83 10.69
N LYS A 378 -18.79 -1.65 11.31
CA LYS A 378 -17.79 -1.46 12.37
C LYS A 378 -16.39 -1.98 12.02
N LYS A 379 -16.06 -2.02 10.73
CA LYS A 379 -14.76 -2.39 10.19
C LYS A 379 -14.54 -1.65 8.88
N TYR A 380 -13.37 -1.01 8.74
CA TYR A 380 -12.89 -0.56 7.44
C TYR A 380 -12.25 -1.71 6.69
N ILE A 381 -12.12 -1.57 5.41
CA ILE A 381 -11.45 -2.53 4.53
C ILE A 381 -10.49 -1.76 3.65
N THR A 382 -9.23 -2.13 3.68
CA THR A 382 -8.21 -1.58 2.82
C THR A 382 -7.92 -2.56 1.69
N ALA A 383 -8.37 -2.22 0.50
CA ALA A 383 -8.04 -2.99 -0.69
C ALA A 383 -6.72 -2.52 -1.29
N THR A 384 -5.96 -3.46 -1.85
CA THR A 384 -4.73 -3.17 -2.60
C THR A 384 -4.96 -3.27 -4.10
N HIS A 385 -4.06 -2.74 -4.90
CA HIS A 385 -4.09 -2.92 -6.35
C HIS A 385 -3.69 -4.36 -6.72
N ASP A 386 -4.15 -4.89 -7.86
CA ASP A 386 -3.83 -6.25 -8.34
C ASP A 386 -2.36 -6.45 -8.75
N THR A 387 -1.59 -5.37 -8.78
CA THR A 387 -0.16 -5.37 -9.08
C THR A 387 0.74 -5.29 -7.86
N SER A 388 0.20 -5.43 -6.64
CA SER A 388 1.01 -5.51 -5.41
C SER A 388 2.05 -6.61 -5.53
N GLU A 389 3.30 -6.29 -5.22
CA GLU A 389 4.38 -7.29 -5.18
C GLU A 389 4.27 -8.12 -3.91
N MET A 390 4.26 -9.42 -4.07
CA MET A 390 4.16 -10.42 -2.99
C MET A 390 5.23 -11.47 -3.14
N GLY A 391 5.54 -12.17 -2.04
CA GLY A 391 6.49 -13.27 -2.02
C GLY A 391 5.85 -14.62 -2.30
N ALA A 392 6.63 -15.54 -2.90
CA ALA A 392 6.28 -16.96 -3.03
C ALA A 392 7.56 -17.82 -3.08
N ILE A 393 7.48 -19.05 -2.59
CA ILE A 393 8.58 -20.03 -2.61
C ILE A 393 8.30 -21.05 -3.71
N LEU A 394 9.26 -21.25 -4.61
CA LEU A 394 9.11 -22.19 -5.73
C LEU A 394 9.06 -23.66 -5.25
N THR A 395 8.34 -24.52 -5.97
CA THR A 395 8.35 -25.98 -5.71
C THR A 395 9.73 -26.60 -5.85
N THR A 396 10.65 -25.97 -6.57
CA THR A 396 12.05 -26.42 -6.73
C THR A 396 12.93 -26.11 -5.53
N SER A 397 12.52 -25.22 -4.63
CA SER A 397 13.25 -24.87 -3.40
C SER A 397 13.20 -26.04 -2.41
N THR A 398 14.34 -26.38 -1.79
CA THR A 398 14.50 -27.63 -1.03
C THR A 398 14.69 -27.45 0.47
N ASP A 399 15.10 -26.27 0.94
CA ASP A 399 15.41 -26.01 2.36
C ASP A 399 14.46 -24.97 2.94
N LEU A 400 13.23 -25.40 3.25
CA LEU A 400 12.17 -24.52 3.73
C LEU A 400 12.49 -23.90 5.09
N ALA A 401 13.20 -24.59 5.96
CA ALA A 401 13.61 -24.07 7.26
C ALA A 401 14.57 -22.88 7.11
N PHE A 402 15.56 -22.98 6.25
CA PHE A 402 16.46 -21.86 5.92
C PHE A 402 15.70 -20.69 5.29
N ILE A 403 14.90 -20.99 4.26
CA ILE A 403 14.20 -19.98 3.48
C ILE A 403 13.22 -19.21 4.37
N SER A 404 12.40 -19.90 5.14
CA SER A 404 11.44 -19.28 6.04
C SER A 404 12.09 -18.48 7.18
N THR A 405 13.23 -18.95 7.70
CA THR A 405 14.02 -18.20 8.69
C THR A 405 14.45 -16.84 8.14
N VAL A 406 15.02 -16.81 6.94
CA VAL A 406 15.48 -15.54 6.33
C VAL A 406 14.31 -14.60 6.07
N ILE A 407 13.22 -15.09 5.52
CA ILE A 407 12.04 -14.26 5.22
C ILE A 407 11.39 -13.73 6.50
N GLU A 408 11.30 -14.54 7.56
CA GLU A 408 10.77 -14.14 8.86
C GLU A 408 11.59 -13.00 9.46
N VAL A 409 12.93 -13.11 9.43
CA VAL A 409 13.83 -12.06 9.92
C VAL A 409 13.71 -10.80 9.05
N LEU A 410 13.66 -10.92 7.73
CA LEU A 410 13.45 -9.77 6.83
C LEU A 410 12.16 -9.02 7.12
N ASN A 411 11.06 -9.72 7.42
CA ASN A 411 9.80 -9.09 7.81
C ASN A 411 9.93 -8.37 9.15
N ARG A 412 10.46 -9.05 10.17
CA ARG A 412 10.69 -8.46 11.48
C ARG A 412 11.54 -7.20 11.42
N GLU A 413 12.67 -7.24 10.71
CA GLU A 413 13.56 -6.08 10.60
C GLU A 413 12.95 -4.97 9.71
N SER A 414 12.09 -5.32 8.75
CA SER A 414 11.33 -4.31 7.98
C SER A 414 10.35 -3.54 8.87
N ALA A 415 9.60 -4.22 9.74
CA ALA A 415 8.72 -3.61 10.73
C ALA A 415 9.48 -2.64 11.64
N ARG A 416 10.71 -3.01 12.05
CA ARG A 416 11.51 -2.22 12.99
C ARG A 416 12.21 -1.02 12.35
N THR A 417 12.61 -1.12 11.09
CA THR A 417 13.51 -0.13 10.47
C THR A 417 12.87 0.57 9.26
N VAL A 418 12.38 -0.19 8.28
CA VAL A 418 11.92 0.37 7.00
C VAL A 418 10.55 1.01 7.12
N LEU A 419 9.58 0.31 7.71
CA LEU A 419 8.20 0.79 7.80
C LEU A 419 8.09 2.14 8.55
N PRO A 420 8.71 2.34 9.73
CA PRO A 420 8.67 3.64 10.41
C PRO A 420 9.33 4.77 9.61
N LYS A 421 10.38 4.46 8.82
CA LYS A 421 11.05 5.45 7.97
C LYS A 421 10.24 5.76 6.71
N TYR A 422 9.64 4.75 6.11
CA TYR A 422 8.72 4.94 5.00
C TYR A 422 7.55 5.84 5.40
N TYR A 423 6.91 5.58 6.54
CA TYR A 423 5.88 6.46 7.08
C TYR A 423 6.41 7.87 7.32
N SER A 424 7.57 8.00 7.98
CA SER A 424 8.09 9.32 8.34
C SER A 424 8.57 10.15 7.16
N GLU A 425 9.11 9.58 6.10
CA GLU A 425 9.65 10.30 4.94
C GLU A 425 8.65 10.43 3.80
N SER A 426 7.94 9.34 3.45
CA SER A 426 7.03 9.36 2.32
C SER A 426 5.68 9.98 2.65
N LEU A 427 5.24 9.88 3.90
CA LEU A 427 3.91 10.29 4.33
C LEU A 427 3.92 11.55 5.23
N LYS A 428 5.05 11.87 5.88
CA LYS A 428 5.13 12.91 6.91
C LYS A 428 5.12 14.36 6.41
N LEU A 429 5.55 14.61 5.18
CA LEU A 429 5.80 16.00 4.77
C LEU A 429 4.52 16.83 4.55
N GLN A 430 3.33 16.22 4.48
CA GLN A 430 2.06 16.95 4.33
C GLN A 430 0.83 16.24 4.92
N VAL A 431 0.96 15.00 5.40
CA VAL A 431 -0.19 14.19 5.84
C VAL A 431 -0.17 13.93 7.35
N MET A 432 0.99 13.99 7.99
CA MET A 432 1.17 13.58 9.39
C MET A 432 1.61 14.74 10.31
N ASP A 433 1.12 15.97 10.08
CA ASP A 433 1.42 17.10 10.98
C ASP A 433 0.71 16.96 12.35
N ASP A 434 -0.18 15.98 12.47
CA ASP A 434 -0.91 15.72 13.70
C ASP A 434 -1.08 14.21 13.98
N GLU A 435 -1.26 13.85 15.25
CA GLU A 435 -1.41 12.49 15.75
C GLU A 435 -2.60 11.76 15.09
N LYS A 436 -3.70 12.45 14.83
CA LYS A 436 -4.90 11.87 14.20
C LYS A 436 -4.69 11.47 12.74
N SER A 437 -3.87 12.21 12.01
CA SER A 437 -3.49 11.83 10.64
C SER A 437 -2.69 10.53 10.63
N ALA A 438 -1.84 10.29 11.65
CA ALA A 438 -1.13 9.02 11.81
C ALA A 438 -2.11 7.87 12.08
N GLU A 439 -3.09 8.07 12.98
CA GLU A 439 -4.13 7.07 13.27
C GLU A 439 -4.92 6.66 12.02
N MET A 440 -5.15 7.56 11.06
CA MET A 440 -5.83 7.22 9.80
C MET A 440 -4.98 6.27 8.95
N LEU A 441 -3.67 6.44 8.95
CA LEU A 441 -2.76 5.53 8.25
C LEU A 441 -2.67 4.17 8.94
N ASP A 442 -2.68 4.15 10.28
CA ASP A 442 -2.72 2.91 11.04
C ASP A 442 -4.02 2.13 10.71
N ILE A 443 -5.16 2.83 10.64
CA ILE A 443 -6.43 2.20 10.22
C ILE A 443 -6.33 1.64 8.79
N VAL A 444 -5.65 2.31 7.87
CA VAL A 444 -5.43 1.79 6.52
C VAL A 444 -4.54 0.55 6.55
N HIS A 445 -3.44 0.58 7.29
CA HIS A 445 -2.49 -0.51 7.40
C HIS A 445 -3.11 -1.76 8.06
N ASP A 446 -3.82 -1.60 9.15
CA ASP A 446 -4.32 -2.72 9.97
C ASP A 446 -5.58 -3.39 9.41
N ASN A 447 -6.10 -2.92 8.28
CA ASN A 447 -7.35 -3.40 7.70
C ASN A 447 -7.22 -3.92 6.27
N PHE A 448 -6.06 -4.44 5.86
CA PHE A 448 -5.92 -5.13 4.58
C PHE A 448 -6.83 -6.35 4.50
N ASP A 449 -7.72 -6.37 3.50
CA ASP A 449 -8.73 -7.43 3.34
C ASP A 449 -9.28 -7.43 1.89
N ASN A 450 -10.17 -8.39 1.56
CA ASN A 450 -10.82 -8.52 0.25
C ASN A 450 -9.85 -8.67 -0.94
N ALA A 451 -8.71 -9.28 -0.71
CA ALA A 451 -7.71 -9.49 -1.75
C ALA A 451 -8.18 -10.48 -2.82
N PHE A 452 -8.97 -11.52 -2.44
CA PHE A 452 -9.37 -12.62 -3.29
C PHE A 452 -10.06 -12.17 -4.57
N ILE A 453 -11.08 -11.31 -4.43
CA ILE A 453 -11.93 -10.96 -5.57
C ILE A 453 -11.18 -10.19 -6.65
N LEU A 454 -10.23 -9.36 -6.25
CA LEU A 454 -9.37 -8.63 -7.19
C LEU A 454 -8.29 -9.55 -7.75
N ALA A 455 -7.61 -10.29 -6.89
CA ALA A 455 -6.51 -11.17 -7.21
C ALA A 455 -6.91 -12.25 -8.24
N TYR A 456 -8.05 -12.89 -8.01
CA TYR A 456 -8.56 -13.95 -8.88
C TYR A 456 -9.57 -13.48 -9.95
N SER A 457 -9.86 -12.19 -10.05
CA SER A 457 -10.85 -11.65 -11.01
C SER A 457 -10.60 -12.09 -12.44
N ARG A 458 -9.34 -12.18 -12.86
CA ARG A 458 -8.95 -12.63 -14.21
C ARG A 458 -9.13 -14.13 -14.43
N SER A 459 -9.08 -14.92 -13.36
CA SER A 459 -9.32 -16.37 -13.39
C SER A 459 -10.83 -16.69 -13.42
N LEU A 460 -11.67 -15.75 -13.00
CA LEU A 460 -13.10 -15.81 -13.09
C LEU A 460 -13.56 -15.41 -14.51
N ARG A 461 -14.66 -15.96 -14.97
CA ARG A 461 -15.16 -15.75 -16.34
C ARG A 461 -15.88 -14.43 -16.54
N THR A 462 -16.29 -13.80 -15.45
CA THR A 462 -16.91 -12.48 -15.46
C THR A 462 -16.19 -11.63 -14.44
N ASP A 463 -15.55 -10.58 -14.91
CA ASP A 463 -14.90 -9.60 -14.06
C ASP A 463 -15.97 -8.79 -13.30
N ILE A 464 -15.98 -8.91 -11.97
CA ILE A 464 -16.94 -8.26 -11.09
C ILE A 464 -16.76 -6.73 -11.13
N PHE A 465 -15.54 -6.22 -11.27
CA PHE A 465 -15.29 -4.78 -11.39
C PHE A 465 -15.82 -4.23 -12.71
N ALA A 466 -15.73 -4.98 -13.81
CA ALA A 466 -16.36 -4.62 -15.08
C ALA A 466 -17.90 -4.60 -14.98
N VAL A 467 -18.48 -5.46 -14.13
CA VAL A 467 -19.92 -5.38 -13.82
C VAL A 467 -20.25 -4.08 -13.11
N PHE A 468 -19.51 -3.67 -12.07
CA PHE A 468 -19.71 -2.40 -11.38
C PHE A 468 -19.47 -1.19 -12.31
N THR A 469 -18.48 -1.27 -13.20
CA THR A 469 -18.30 -0.25 -14.26
C THR A 469 -19.58 -0.05 -15.06
N THR A 470 -20.19 -1.16 -15.48
CA THR A 470 -21.46 -1.11 -16.22
C THR A 470 -22.62 -0.56 -15.36
N VAL A 471 -22.63 -0.88 -14.05
CA VAL A 471 -23.63 -0.34 -13.10
C VAL A 471 -23.54 1.18 -13.05
N VAL A 472 -22.35 1.72 -12.91
CA VAL A 472 -22.11 3.17 -12.81
C VAL A 472 -22.41 3.87 -14.14
N ASP A 473 -21.83 3.40 -15.25
CA ASP A 473 -21.94 4.05 -16.56
C ASP A 473 -23.37 4.04 -17.12
N ALA A 474 -24.05 2.90 -16.94
CA ALA A 474 -25.42 2.73 -17.45
C ALA A 474 -26.50 3.05 -16.40
N LYS A 475 -26.13 3.41 -15.17
CA LYS A 475 -27.04 3.66 -14.04
C LYS A 475 -28.05 2.52 -13.85
N ARG A 476 -27.52 1.28 -13.74
CA ARG A 476 -28.32 0.06 -13.62
C ARG A 476 -28.04 -0.64 -12.29
N GLU A 477 -28.97 -1.46 -11.85
CA GLU A 477 -28.80 -2.31 -10.67
C GLU A 477 -27.76 -3.41 -10.93
N PHE A 478 -26.89 -3.66 -9.94
CA PHE A 478 -25.86 -4.69 -9.99
C PHE A 478 -26.45 -6.07 -10.31
N SER A 479 -27.52 -6.49 -9.63
CA SER A 479 -28.18 -7.76 -9.80
C SER A 479 -28.61 -8.00 -11.26
N SER A 480 -29.13 -6.97 -11.93
CA SER A 480 -29.55 -7.02 -13.34
C SER A 480 -28.39 -7.17 -14.32
N VAL A 481 -27.22 -6.57 -14.01
CA VAL A 481 -26.04 -6.65 -14.85
C VAL A 481 -25.31 -7.98 -14.62
N TYR A 482 -25.12 -8.38 -13.37
CA TYR A 482 -24.38 -9.57 -12.96
C TYR A 482 -25.09 -10.89 -13.32
N ALA A 483 -26.42 -10.91 -13.35
CA ALA A 483 -27.19 -12.10 -13.70
C ALA A 483 -26.75 -12.78 -15.00
N LYS A 484 -26.20 -12.02 -15.95
CA LYS A 484 -25.70 -12.55 -17.23
C LYS A 484 -24.41 -13.37 -17.09
N GLY A 485 -23.57 -13.04 -16.11
CA GLY A 485 -22.27 -13.63 -15.86
C GLY A 485 -22.21 -14.57 -14.65
N GLN A 486 -23.21 -14.55 -13.78
CA GLN A 486 -23.20 -15.26 -12.49
C GLN A 486 -22.87 -16.75 -12.63
N LYS A 487 -23.60 -17.47 -13.53
CA LYS A 487 -23.33 -18.89 -13.77
C LYS A 487 -21.92 -19.14 -14.33
N ALA A 488 -21.44 -18.24 -15.17
CA ALA A 488 -20.10 -18.37 -15.74
C ALA A 488 -19.01 -18.19 -14.65
N ASN A 489 -19.22 -17.28 -13.70
CA ASN A 489 -18.34 -17.10 -12.57
C ASN A 489 -18.30 -18.32 -11.64
N GLN A 490 -19.47 -18.87 -11.32
CA GLN A 490 -19.54 -20.10 -10.52
C GLN A 490 -18.75 -21.25 -11.18
N ILE A 491 -18.97 -21.48 -12.46
CA ILE A 491 -18.24 -22.52 -13.23
C ILE A 491 -16.72 -22.19 -13.28
N GLY A 492 -16.37 -20.91 -13.37
CA GLY A 492 -14.98 -20.44 -13.33
C GLY A 492 -14.30 -20.80 -12.02
N MET A 493 -14.97 -20.51 -10.90
CA MET A 493 -14.50 -20.84 -9.56
C MET A 493 -14.32 -22.34 -9.36
N GLU A 494 -15.36 -23.14 -9.65
CA GLU A 494 -15.32 -24.60 -9.55
C GLU A 494 -14.14 -25.22 -10.33
N LYS A 495 -13.90 -24.72 -11.54
CA LYS A 495 -12.78 -25.18 -12.37
C LYS A 495 -11.41 -24.75 -11.83
N MET A 496 -11.33 -23.55 -11.31
CA MET A 496 -10.08 -23.03 -10.69
C MET A 496 -9.72 -23.89 -9.48
N ILE A 497 -10.67 -24.19 -8.61
CA ILE A 497 -10.46 -25.04 -7.43
C ILE A 497 -10.09 -26.47 -7.86
N ALA A 498 -10.77 -27.04 -8.85
CA ALA A 498 -10.45 -28.37 -9.34
C ALA A 498 -9.01 -28.47 -9.90
N LEU A 499 -8.59 -27.47 -10.70
CA LEU A 499 -7.22 -27.40 -11.21
C LEU A 499 -6.20 -27.17 -10.09
N PHE A 500 -6.54 -26.35 -9.11
CA PHE A 500 -5.69 -26.12 -7.94
C PHE A 500 -5.45 -27.44 -7.18
N LYS A 501 -6.51 -28.18 -6.88
CA LYS A 501 -6.40 -29.47 -6.21
C LYS A 501 -5.57 -30.48 -7.02
N GLU A 502 -5.86 -30.61 -8.34
CA GLU A 502 -5.14 -31.50 -9.22
C GLU A 502 -3.63 -31.19 -9.30
N ASN A 503 -3.28 -29.92 -9.48
CA ASN A 503 -1.88 -29.50 -9.67
C ASN A 503 -1.07 -29.43 -8.37
N ASN A 504 -1.72 -29.44 -7.21
CA ASN A 504 -1.05 -29.42 -5.90
C ASN A 504 -1.21 -30.77 -5.15
N ASP A 505 -1.60 -31.86 -5.86
CA ASP A 505 -1.75 -33.21 -5.30
C ASP A 505 -2.67 -33.27 -4.07
N ILE A 506 -3.78 -32.49 -4.09
CA ILE A 506 -4.77 -32.40 -3.00
C ILE A 506 -5.97 -33.27 -3.35
N ASP A 507 -6.32 -34.18 -2.46
CA ASP A 507 -7.48 -35.09 -2.60
C ASP A 507 -8.85 -34.36 -2.51
#